data_317586dd3c16b6ae514e69935317b5ae
#
_entry.id   317586dd3c16b6ae514e69935317b5ae
#
_cell.length_a   1.000
_cell.length_b   1.000
_cell.length_c   1.000
_cell.angle_alpha   90.00
_cell.angle_beta   90.00
_cell.angle_gamma   90.00
#
_symmetry.space_group_name_H-M   'P 1'
#
loop_
_entity.id
_entity.type
_entity.pdbx_description
1 polymer ?
#
loop_
_entity_poly.entity_id
_entity_poly.type
_entity_poly.pdbx_seq_one_letter_code
_entity_poly.pdbx_strand_id
1 'polypeptide(L)'
;MTLRDLLPLHPETIEWVGTVAAILTTGSFIPQAWLIFRTRHVDGISVGMYSAFTLGVALWLVYGVLIDAWPIVVANAITLALASCILGMRWWYGKSSE
;
A
#
# COMPACT_ATOMS: atom_id res chain seq x y z
N MET A 1 21.56 10.38 -18.22
CA MET A 1 20.33 10.30 -19.04
C MET A 1 19.45 9.17 -18.55
N THR A 2 18.22 9.49 -18.19
CA THR A 2 17.26 8.49 -17.71
C THR A 2 16.40 8.01 -18.85
N LEU A 3 15.69 6.88 -18.64
CA LEU A 3 14.76 6.36 -19.64
C LEU A 3 13.69 7.40 -19.97
N ARG A 4 13.26 8.18 -18.99
CA ARG A 4 12.29 9.25 -19.17
C ARG A 4 12.74 10.27 -20.21
N ASP A 5 14.04 10.59 -20.23
CA ASP A 5 14.62 11.55 -21.15
C ASP A 5 14.64 11.01 -22.60
N LEU A 6 14.69 9.69 -22.73
CA LEU A 6 14.73 9.02 -24.03
C LEU A 6 13.34 8.85 -24.65
N LEU A 7 12.28 8.85 -23.84
CA LEU A 7 10.92 8.63 -24.28
C LEU A 7 10.18 9.97 -24.39
N PRO A 8 9.51 10.24 -25.51
CA PRO A 8 8.77 11.49 -25.68
C PRO A 8 7.43 11.46 -24.96
N LEU A 9 7.45 11.21 -23.64
CA LEU A 9 6.25 11.13 -22.84
C LEU A 9 6.01 12.45 -22.12
N HIS A 10 4.76 12.90 -22.15
CA HIS A 10 4.34 14.04 -21.34
C HIS A 10 4.43 13.71 -19.86
N PRO A 11 4.81 14.68 -19.01
CA PRO A 11 4.77 14.46 -17.56
C PRO A 11 3.39 14.00 -17.07
N GLU A 12 2.32 14.47 -17.70
CA GLU A 12 0.95 14.05 -17.36
C GLU A 12 0.73 12.58 -17.63
N THR A 13 1.28 12.05 -18.74
CA THR A 13 1.15 10.64 -19.06
C THR A 13 1.84 9.78 -18.01
N ILE A 14 3.03 10.20 -17.56
CA ILE A 14 3.78 9.50 -16.52
C ILE A 14 2.99 9.50 -15.22
N GLU A 15 2.40 10.63 -14.88
CA GLU A 15 1.58 10.76 -13.68
C GLU A 15 0.34 9.89 -13.74
N TRP A 16 -0.31 9.79 -14.91
CA TRP A 16 -1.47 8.92 -15.09
C TRP A 16 -1.12 7.45 -14.95
N VAL A 17 0.02 7.02 -15.48
CA VAL A 17 0.50 5.65 -15.30
C VAL A 17 0.66 5.34 -13.81
N GLY A 18 1.30 6.24 -13.08
CA GLY A 18 1.49 6.08 -11.64
C GLY A 18 0.16 6.05 -10.90
N THR A 19 -0.78 6.92 -11.28
CA THR A 19 -2.10 7.00 -10.65
C THR A 19 -2.89 5.71 -10.86
N VAL A 20 -2.95 5.21 -12.10
CA VAL A 20 -3.67 3.96 -12.40
C VAL A 20 -3.03 2.79 -11.66
N ALA A 21 -1.71 2.69 -11.68
CA ALA A 21 -0.99 1.65 -10.94
C ALA A 21 -1.31 1.71 -9.45
N ALA A 22 -1.31 2.91 -8.88
CA ALA A 22 -1.60 3.13 -7.47
C ALA A 22 -3.03 2.70 -7.11
N ILE A 23 -4.00 3.04 -7.96
CA ILE A 23 -5.39 2.64 -7.75
C ILE A 23 -5.53 1.13 -7.74
N LEU A 24 -4.89 0.46 -8.70
CA LEU A 24 -4.98 -1.00 -8.83
C LEU A 24 -4.32 -1.71 -7.65
N THR A 25 -3.11 -1.27 -7.28
CA THR A 25 -2.38 -1.93 -6.19
C THR A 25 -3.01 -1.66 -4.84
N THR A 26 -3.42 -0.42 -4.58
CA THR A 26 -4.06 -0.05 -3.32
C THR A 26 -5.45 -0.66 -3.22
N GLY A 27 -6.23 -0.59 -4.30
CA GLY A 27 -7.57 -1.14 -4.33
C GLY A 27 -7.62 -2.64 -4.09
N SER A 28 -6.55 -3.34 -4.43
CA SER A 28 -6.50 -4.78 -4.22
C SER A 28 -6.48 -5.17 -2.74
N PHE A 29 -6.11 -4.24 -1.85
CA PHE A 29 -6.13 -4.49 -0.41
C PHE A 29 -7.54 -4.39 0.18
N ILE A 30 -8.44 -3.66 -0.47
CA ILE A 30 -9.78 -3.42 0.07
C ILE A 30 -10.57 -4.71 0.26
N PRO A 31 -10.66 -5.62 -0.75
CA PRO A 31 -11.37 -6.88 -0.55
C PRO A 31 -10.74 -7.72 0.55
N GLN A 32 -9.41 -7.73 0.66
CA GLN A 32 -8.72 -8.49 1.69
C GLN A 32 -9.06 -7.95 3.09
N ALA A 33 -8.99 -6.64 3.26
CA ALA A 33 -9.33 -6.02 4.54
C ALA A 33 -10.78 -6.28 4.92
N TRP A 34 -11.69 -6.17 3.95
CA TRP A 34 -13.11 -6.45 4.16
C TRP A 34 -13.35 -7.90 4.57
N LEU A 35 -12.70 -8.83 3.86
CA LEU A 35 -12.85 -10.26 4.15
C LEU A 35 -12.36 -10.60 5.55
N ILE A 36 -11.21 -10.06 5.95
CA ILE A 36 -10.68 -10.26 7.29
C ILE A 36 -11.60 -9.68 8.35
N PHE A 37 -12.10 -8.48 8.11
CA PHE A 37 -13.02 -7.83 9.05
C PHE A 37 -14.30 -8.65 9.22
N ARG A 38 -14.82 -9.19 8.12
CA ARG A 38 -16.06 -9.94 8.12
C ARG A 38 -15.92 -11.35 8.69
N THR A 39 -14.85 -12.05 8.33
CA THR A 39 -14.66 -13.46 8.73
C THR A 39 -13.76 -13.62 9.93
N ARG A 40 -12.94 -12.61 10.22
CA ARG A 40 -11.92 -12.62 11.29
C ARG A 40 -10.89 -13.74 11.11
N HIS A 41 -10.72 -14.20 9.87
CA HIS A 41 -9.72 -15.21 9.53
C HIS A 41 -8.40 -14.51 9.18
N VAL A 42 -7.39 -14.72 10.03
CA VAL A 42 -6.08 -14.08 9.89
C VAL A 42 -4.94 -15.09 9.76
N ASP A 43 -5.27 -16.35 9.54
CA ASP A 43 -4.29 -17.44 9.57
C ASP A 43 -3.22 -17.32 8.48
N GLY A 44 -3.56 -16.73 7.33
CA GLY A 44 -2.61 -16.57 6.24
C GLY A 44 -1.74 -15.33 6.34
N ILE A 45 -1.86 -14.56 7.41
CA ILE A 45 -1.17 -13.27 7.53
C ILE A 45 0.04 -13.42 8.45
N SER A 46 1.23 -13.25 7.89
CA SER A 46 2.48 -13.24 8.63
C SER A 46 2.68 -11.88 9.28
N VAL A 47 2.79 -11.84 10.61
CA VAL A 47 3.04 -10.60 11.35
C VAL A 47 4.37 -9.98 10.92
N GLY A 48 5.42 -10.81 10.80
CA GLY A 48 6.72 -10.32 10.39
C GLY A 48 6.72 -9.68 9.01
N MET A 49 6.10 -10.38 8.04
CA MET A 49 6.03 -9.88 6.67
C MET A 49 5.20 -8.60 6.57
N TYR A 50 4.03 -8.57 7.20
CA TYR A 50 3.18 -7.38 7.17
C TYR A 50 3.78 -6.21 7.93
N SER A 51 4.53 -6.48 9.00
CA SER A 51 5.24 -5.41 9.72
C SER A 51 6.31 -4.78 8.85
N ALA A 52 7.10 -5.60 8.15
CA ALA A 52 8.12 -5.11 7.22
C ALA A 52 7.48 -4.35 6.06
N PHE A 53 6.39 -4.88 5.52
CA PHE A 53 5.64 -4.23 4.43
C PHE A 53 5.10 -2.86 4.86
N THR A 54 4.48 -2.82 6.04
CA THR A 54 3.89 -1.58 6.58
C THR A 54 4.98 -0.52 6.80
N LEU A 55 6.12 -0.93 7.34
CA LEU A 55 7.26 -0.03 7.51
C LEU A 55 7.76 0.49 6.16
N GLY A 56 7.87 -0.40 5.18
CA GLY A 56 8.28 -0.01 3.83
C GLY A 56 7.34 0.99 3.20
N VAL A 57 6.03 0.78 3.37
CA VAL A 57 5.02 1.70 2.85
C VAL A 57 5.14 3.07 3.53
N ALA A 58 5.38 3.09 4.85
CA ALA A 58 5.58 4.34 5.57
C ALA A 58 6.79 5.11 5.06
N LEU A 59 7.88 4.40 4.77
CA LEU A 59 9.09 5.01 4.21
C LEU A 59 8.85 5.55 2.80
N TRP A 60 8.09 4.80 1.97
CA TRP A 60 7.70 5.27 0.65
C TRP A 60 6.84 6.52 0.71
N LEU A 61 5.95 6.59 1.71
CA LEU A 61 5.12 7.78 1.92
C LEU A 61 5.98 9.00 2.22
N VAL A 62 6.97 8.85 3.10
CA VAL A 62 7.92 9.94 3.41
C VAL A 62 8.66 10.35 2.14
N TYR A 63 9.17 9.39 1.40
CA TYR A 63 9.87 9.65 0.15
C TYR A 63 8.99 10.41 -0.85
N GLY A 64 7.75 9.97 -1.00
CA GLY A 64 6.80 10.62 -1.91
C GLY A 64 6.54 12.07 -1.54
N VAL A 65 6.38 12.35 -0.24
CA VAL A 65 6.19 13.72 0.25
C VAL A 65 7.41 14.57 -0.06
N LEU A 66 8.62 14.02 0.15
CA LEU A 66 9.85 14.77 -0.06
C LEU A 66 10.09 15.14 -1.52
N ILE A 67 9.58 14.35 -2.45
CA ILE A 67 9.76 14.63 -3.89
C ILE A 67 8.49 15.16 -4.55
N ASP A 68 7.47 15.49 -3.77
CA ASP A 68 6.19 16.01 -4.26
C ASP A 68 5.50 15.08 -5.26
N ALA A 69 5.66 13.78 -5.08
CA ALA A 69 5.03 12.77 -5.94
C ALA A 69 3.65 12.41 -5.40
N TRP A 70 2.64 13.20 -5.71
CA TRP A 70 1.30 13.07 -5.14
C TRP A 70 0.63 11.72 -5.38
N PRO A 71 0.74 11.07 -6.57
CA PRO A 71 0.19 9.72 -6.72
C PRO A 71 0.78 8.72 -5.72
N ILE A 72 2.10 8.82 -5.48
CA ILE A 72 2.78 7.97 -4.49
C ILE A 72 2.29 8.29 -3.08
N VAL A 73 2.14 9.57 -2.76
CA VAL A 73 1.69 10.01 -1.43
C VAL A 73 0.30 9.46 -1.13
N VAL A 74 -0.65 9.69 -2.05
CA VAL A 74 -2.05 9.26 -1.85
C VAL A 74 -2.14 7.75 -1.75
N ALA A 75 -1.51 7.02 -2.68
CA ALA A 75 -1.53 5.57 -2.70
C ALA A 75 -0.95 4.97 -1.43
N ASN A 76 0.22 5.47 -1.00
CA ASN A 76 0.88 4.92 0.18
C ASN A 76 0.18 5.30 1.47
N ALA A 77 -0.46 6.47 1.53
CA ALA A 77 -1.27 6.84 2.69
C ALA A 77 -2.46 5.88 2.86
N ILE A 78 -3.16 5.58 1.77
CA ILE A 78 -4.29 4.64 1.80
C ILE A 78 -3.80 3.22 2.10
N THR A 79 -2.73 2.79 1.44
CA THR A 79 -2.14 1.47 1.66
C THR A 79 -1.66 1.31 3.09
N LEU A 80 -1.04 2.35 3.66
CA LEU A 80 -0.59 2.33 5.04
C LEU A 80 -1.76 2.15 5.99
N ALA A 81 -2.87 2.86 5.77
CA ALA A 81 -4.07 2.71 6.58
C ALA A 81 -4.62 1.28 6.49
N LEU A 82 -4.73 0.73 5.27
CA LEU A 82 -5.24 -0.62 5.06
C LEU A 82 -4.32 -1.69 5.63
N ALA A 83 -3.01 -1.57 5.40
CA ALA A 83 -2.03 -2.52 5.92
C ALA A 83 -1.99 -2.51 7.44
N SER A 84 -2.08 -1.32 8.03
CA SER A 84 -2.12 -1.17 9.49
C SER A 84 -3.38 -1.80 10.07
N CYS A 85 -4.53 -1.64 9.40
CA CYS A 85 -5.76 -2.29 9.82
C CYS A 85 -5.65 -3.81 9.74
N ILE A 86 -5.09 -4.33 8.66
CA ILE A 86 -4.91 -5.78 8.47
C ILE A 86 -3.97 -6.32 9.54
N LEU A 87 -2.86 -5.65 9.77
CA LEU A 87 -1.89 -6.06 10.79
C LEU A 87 -2.51 -6.02 12.18
N GLY A 88 -3.26 -4.95 12.48
CA GLY A 88 -3.97 -4.81 13.74
C GLY A 88 -5.00 -5.92 13.95
N MET A 89 -5.75 -6.27 12.91
CA MET A 89 -6.72 -7.37 12.96
C MET A 89 -6.00 -8.72 13.13
N ARG A 90 -4.88 -8.91 12.43
CA ARG A 90 -4.06 -10.12 12.61
C ARG A 90 -3.61 -10.26 14.06
N TRP A 91 -3.11 -9.18 14.63
CA TRP A 91 -2.63 -9.18 16.01
C TRP A 91 -3.78 -9.42 16.99
N TRP A 92 -4.91 -8.75 16.77
CA TRP A 92 -6.07 -8.85 17.66
C TRP A 92 -6.77 -10.19 17.57
N TYR A 93 -7.11 -10.63 16.35
CA TYR A 93 -7.86 -11.88 16.16
C TYR A 93 -6.98 -13.12 16.29
N GLY A 94 -5.72 -13.03 15.88
CA GLY A 94 -4.77 -14.12 16.03
C GLY A 94 -4.47 -14.41 17.48
N LYS A 95 -4.44 -13.37 18.33
CA LYS A 95 -4.20 -13.50 19.74
C LYS A 95 -5.31 -14.29 20.43
N SER A 96 -6.56 -14.10 20.00
CA SER A 96 -7.68 -14.79 20.63
C SER A 96 -7.82 -16.24 20.17
N SER A 97 -7.16 -16.64 19.07
CA SER A 97 -7.19 -18.01 18.57
C SER A 97 -6.07 -18.88 19.16
N GLU A 98 -5.14 -18.26 19.86
CA GLU A 98 -4.07 -18.96 20.58
C GLU A 98 -4.55 -19.30 21.99
#